data_bdacb30d209d74fe1c0e4c59ac0d1dc4
#
_entry.id   bdacb30d209d74fe1c0e4c59ac0d1dc4
#
_cell.length_a   1.000
_cell.length_b   1.000
_cell.length_c   1.000
_cell.angle_alpha   90.00
_cell.angle_beta   90.00
_cell.angle_gamma   90.00
#
_symmetry.space_group_name_H-M   'P 1'
#
loop_
_entity.id
_entity.type
_entity.pdbx_description
1 polymer ?
#
loop_
_entity_poly.entity_id
_entity_poly.type
_entity_poly.pdbx_seq_one_letter_code
_entity_poly.pdbx_strand_id
1 'polypeptide(L)'
;MTDNIKFDLSTTDSSLVRILAYLDPRLQLLVARRQVGEVKPASADTDEDEVAVLARVTDPQAWENLSEVRTPTAIGATASGDEFIVAGRIPVRRIESVRTQSFVKSLKGPVPLRPMLAATTEETAGRPDLLPAGHQADGGVGVVVGVIDYGCDFVHKNFRNADGTTRLLAIWDQNGPTIATSPFGYGKEFTAADINLALQQPDPYQSLGYTLFDPQNQGTHGTHVMDIAAGNGGGTGTPGMAPKADLVFVDVSHADIPFQGTQVVGSSFGDSVRLLEALRYIFDKAGSRPCVINISLGTNGGPHDGTTLVEQGIDSLLRAVPNRAVTIAASNSFDDGIHAAGTLTQGQSMDLRWELLTVPQSDVELEVWYDGADRFTVELIGPNGVVLATVAPGAAPAVLTAGGMVAVLVANRLNDPNNADNSIGVFLSAGMPAGIYTVRLQGAQVTDGRFHAWIERDNSFQSQFTPPHDNTHTVGSISCGRLPLVVGSYDAHKASLPLSFFSSAGPTRDGREKPDVSAPGHSVLAAKSRTRTGAIRKSGTSMAAPATAGLIALMFAEAQARGLDLTIEQTRDLLIATARRHPPTGTKWHDRYGHGRVSAPAAVKAVIDLAANGGSAAGAVAPSRRKKPSQGKK
;
A
#
# COMPACT_ATOMS: atom_id res chain seq x y z
N MET A 1 24.67 -10.40 -40.58
CA MET A 1 23.81 -10.52 -41.79
C MET A 1 22.38 -10.37 -41.27
N THR A 2 21.86 -9.17 -41.43
CA THR A 2 20.45 -8.86 -41.09
C THR A 2 19.66 -9.07 -42.37
N ASP A 3 19.12 -10.29 -42.56
CA ASP A 3 18.15 -10.51 -43.62
C ASP A 3 16.89 -9.73 -43.28
N ASN A 4 16.64 -8.68 -44.06
CA ASN A 4 15.39 -7.94 -44.06
C ASN A 4 14.27 -8.88 -44.53
N ILE A 5 13.54 -9.49 -43.63
CA ILE A 5 12.30 -10.20 -43.95
C ILE A 5 11.30 -9.13 -44.39
N LYS A 6 11.18 -8.93 -45.70
CA LYS A 6 10.09 -8.15 -46.28
C LYS A 6 8.83 -8.99 -46.22
N PHE A 7 7.91 -8.61 -45.32
CA PHE A 7 6.54 -9.10 -45.36
C PHE A 7 5.88 -8.55 -46.63
N ASP A 8 5.63 -9.44 -47.60
CA ASP A 8 4.81 -9.09 -48.75
C ASP A 8 3.35 -9.26 -48.38
N LEU A 9 2.74 -8.19 -47.90
CA LEU A 9 1.32 -8.15 -47.51
C LEU A 9 0.38 -8.28 -48.73
N SER A 10 0.89 -8.27 -49.96
CA SER A 10 0.10 -8.40 -51.19
C SER A 10 -0.43 -9.83 -51.41
N THR A 11 0.11 -10.83 -50.71
CA THR A 11 -0.28 -12.24 -50.81
C THR A 11 -1.12 -12.78 -49.66
N THR A 12 -1.42 -11.95 -48.63
CA THR A 12 -2.21 -12.37 -47.48
C THR A 12 -3.70 -12.14 -47.72
N ASP A 13 -4.54 -13.11 -47.32
CA ASP A 13 -6.00 -13.02 -47.33
C ASP A 13 -6.46 -11.74 -46.63
N SER A 14 -7.30 -10.96 -47.28
CA SER A 14 -7.80 -9.67 -46.79
C SER A 14 -8.51 -9.77 -45.46
N SER A 15 -9.04 -10.94 -45.10
CA SER A 15 -9.60 -11.25 -43.81
C SER A 15 -8.55 -11.27 -42.69
N LEU A 16 -7.39 -11.86 -42.98
CA LEU A 16 -6.27 -11.99 -42.03
C LEU A 16 -5.65 -10.62 -41.71
N VAL A 17 -5.49 -9.75 -42.72
CA VAL A 17 -4.98 -8.39 -42.54
C VAL A 17 -5.90 -7.55 -41.66
N ARG A 18 -7.22 -7.68 -41.80
CA ARG A 18 -8.20 -7.00 -40.95
C ARG A 18 -8.13 -7.48 -39.52
N ILE A 19 -7.94 -8.76 -39.27
CA ILE A 19 -7.88 -9.35 -37.93
C ILE A 19 -6.57 -8.98 -37.24
N LEU A 20 -5.45 -9.02 -37.96
CA LEU A 20 -4.16 -8.58 -37.45
C LEU A 20 -4.23 -7.11 -37.01
N ALA A 21 -4.93 -6.24 -37.73
CA ALA A 21 -5.06 -4.84 -37.39
C ALA A 21 -5.77 -4.58 -36.05
N TYR A 22 -6.62 -5.50 -35.58
CA TYR A 22 -7.35 -5.40 -34.31
C TYR A 22 -6.69 -6.15 -33.15
N LEU A 23 -5.63 -6.91 -33.42
CA LEU A 23 -4.87 -7.59 -32.39
C LEU A 23 -3.84 -6.66 -31.76
N ASP A 24 -3.51 -6.94 -30.51
CA ASP A 24 -2.33 -6.39 -29.87
C ASP A 24 -1.05 -6.72 -30.67
N PRO A 25 -0.09 -5.78 -30.84
CA PRO A 25 1.11 -6.01 -31.62
C PRO A 25 1.92 -7.25 -31.25
N ARG A 26 1.83 -7.69 -29.99
CA ARG A 26 2.51 -8.92 -29.53
C ARG A 26 1.79 -10.17 -29.97
N LEU A 27 0.47 -10.15 -29.98
CA LEU A 27 -0.33 -11.24 -30.56
C LEU A 27 -0.14 -11.29 -32.06
N GLN A 28 -0.05 -10.13 -32.75
CA GLN A 28 0.32 -10.06 -34.17
C GLN A 28 1.66 -10.75 -34.43
N LEU A 29 2.67 -10.45 -33.63
CA LEU A 29 4.00 -11.04 -33.74
C LEU A 29 3.97 -12.57 -33.51
N LEU A 30 3.21 -13.06 -32.55
CA LEU A 30 3.07 -14.48 -32.25
C LEU A 30 2.39 -15.22 -33.41
N VAL A 31 1.31 -14.66 -33.95
CA VAL A 31 0.62 -15.22 -35.12
C VAL A 31 1.53 -15.25 -36.34
N ALA A 32 2.26 -14.16 -36.59
CA ALA A 32 3.21 -14.07 -37.71
C ALA A 32 4.36 -15.09 -37.60
N ARG A 33 4.97 -15.23 -36.43
CA ARG A 33 6.04 -16.20 -36.14
C ARG A 33 5.57 -17.65 -36.33
N ARG A 34 4.35 -17.94 -35.99
CA ARG A 34 3.78 -19.26 -36.25
C ARG A 34 3.62 -19.55 -37.74
N GLN A 35 3.16 -18.57 -38.51
CA GLN A 35 2.99 -18.73 -39.96
C GLN A 35 4.30 -19.02 -40.69
N VAL A 36 5.44 -18.49 -40.22
CA VAL A 36 6.76 -18.76 -40.76
C VAL A 36 7.48 -19.95 -40.13
N GLY A 37 6.82 -20.70 -39.25
CA GLY A 37 7.35 -21.91 -38.61
C GLY A 37 8.42 -21.68 -37.53
N GLU A 38 8.54 -20.46 -37.00
CA GLU A 38 9.53 -20.12 -35.95
C GLU A 38 9.08 -20.54 -34.54
N VAL A 39 7.78 -20.82 -34.30
CA VAL A 39 7.25 -21.20 -33.00
C VAL A 39 7.17 -22.73 -32.92
N LYS A 40 7.95 -23.31 -32.00
CA LYS A 40 7.90 -24.74 -31.66
C LYS A 40 7.06 -24.94 -30.39
N PRO A 41 6.35 -26.10 -30.25
CA PRO A 41 5.57 -26.39 -29.05
C PRO A 41 6.41 -26.31 -27.78
N ALA A 42 5.85 -25.70 -26.72
CA ALA A 42 6.57 -25.45 -25.46
C ALA A 42 6.71 -26.70 -24.57
N SER A 43 6.01 -27.81 -24.88
CA SER A 43 6.14 -29.09 -24.16
C SER A 43 5.77 -30.28 -25.05
N ALA A 44 6.37 -31.45 -24.75
CA ALA A 44 6.12 -32.70 -25.48
C ALA A 44 4.74 -33.34 -25.21
N ASP A 45 3.98 -32.83 -24.24
CA ASP A 45 2.70 -33.42 -23.80
C ASP A 45 1.44 -32.71 -24.35
N THR A 46 1.60 -31.56 -25.03
CA THR A 46 0.46 -30.88 -25.68
C THR A 46 0.88 -30.46 -27.09
N ASP A 47 0.18 -30.98 -28.08
CA ASP A 47 0.37 -30.70 -29.52
C ASP A 47 0.01 -29.25 -29.92
N GLU A 48 -0.16 -28.32 -28.95
CA GLU A 48 -0.69 -27.00 -29.18
C GLU A 48 0.16 -25.90 -28.50
N ASP A 49 0.63 -24.95 -29.29
CA ASP A 49 1.24 -23.71 -28.81
C ASP A 49 0.18 -22.84 -28.14
N GLU A 50 0.30 -22.62 -26.83
CA GLU A 50 -0.61 -21.78 -26.07
C GLU A 50 0.06 -20.44 -25.70
N VAL A 51 -0.74 -19.38 -25.73
CA VAL A 51 -0.34 -18.06 -25.24
C VAL A 51 -1.25 -17.64 -24.08
N ALA A 52 -0.64 -17.15 -23.00
CA ALA A 52 -1.37 -16.49 -21.94
C ALA A 52 -1.88 -15.13 -22.45
N VAL A 53 -3.13 -14.80 -22.16
CA VAL A 53 -3.74 -13.54 -22.61
C VAL A 53 -4.49 -12.87 -21.47
N LEU A 54 -4.56 -11.54 -21.56
CA LEU A 54 -5.53 -10.72 -20.83
C LEU A 54 -6.59 -10.24 -21.81
N ALA A 55 -7.85 -10.31 -21.41
CA ALA A 55 -8.93 -9.78 -22.21
C ALA A 55 -9.81 -8.82 -21.41
N ARG A 56 -10.41 -7.86 -22.11
CA ARG A 56 -11.51 -7.04 -21.59
C ARG A 56 -12.77 -7.50 -22.27
N VAL A 57 -13.74 -7.91 -21.46
CA VAL A 57 -14.98 -8.56 -21.91
C VAL A 57 -16.19 -7.89 -21.28
N THR A 58 -17.35 -7.97 -21.93
CA THR A 58 -18.64 -7.54 -21.36
C THR A 58 -19.36 -8.65 -20.62
N ASP A 59 -18.94 -9.91 -20.80
CA ASP A 59 -19.54 -11.08 -20.15
C ASP A 59 -18.42 -12.04 -19.69
N PRO A 60 -18.06 -12.01 -18.39
CA PRO A 60 -17.02 -12.88 -17.85
C PRO A 60 -17.45 -14.36 -17.83
N GLN A 61 -18.74 -14.65 -17.69
CA GLN A 61 -19.23 -16.01 -17.70
C GLN A 61 -19.14 -16.63 -19.10
N ALA A 62 -19.41 -15.84 -20.16
CA ALA A 62 -19.19 -16.28 -21.53
C ALA A 62 -17.70 -16.58 -21.80
N TRP A 63 -16.78 -15.81 -21.19
CA TRP A 63 -15.33 -16.08 -21.25
C TRP A 63 -14.97 -17.41 -20.59
N GLU A 64 -15.49 -17.68 -19.39
CA GLU A 64 -15.25 -18.93 -18.65
C GLU A 64 -15.78 -20.15 -19.38
N ASN A 65 -16.88 -20.00 -20.11
CA ASN A 65 -17.53 -21.08 -20.87
C ASN A 65 -16.93 -21.27 -22.27
N LEU A 66 -15.97 -20.43 -22.70
CA LEU A 66 -15.39 -20.52 -24.03
C LEU A 66 -14.41 -21.70 -24.10
N SER A 67 -14.72 -22.71 -24.94
CA SER A 67 -13.91 -23.94 -25.03
C SER A 67 -12.47 -23.73 -25.49
N GLU A 68 -12.22 -22.61 -26.19
CA GLU A 68 -10.89 -22.20 -26.66
C GLU A 68 -10.02 -21.57 -25.57
N VAL A 69 -10.61 -21.20 -24.43
CA VAL A 69 -9.89 -20.60 -23.31
C VAL A 69 -9.64 -21.66 -22.24
N ARG A 70 -8.38 -21.95 -21.98
CA ARG A 70 -7.97 -22.83 -20.89
C ARG A 70 -7.61 -22.00 -19.67
N THR A 71 -7.85 -22.56 -18.47
CA THR A 71 -7.63 -21.90 -17.19
C THR A 71 -8.19 -20.46 -17.16
N PRO A 72 -9.49 -20.26 -17.52
CA PRO A 72 -10.08 -18.95 -17.48
C PRO A 72 -10.10 -18.42 -16.04
N THR A 73 -9.82 -17.13 -15.86
CA THR A 73 -9.82 -16.48 -14.56
C THR A 73 -10.44 -15.09 -14.69
N ALA A 74 -11.49 -14.83 -13.94
CA ALA A 74 -12.00 -13.48 -13.78
C ALA A 74 -11.08 -12.68 -12.84
N ILE A 75 -10.63 -11.50 -13.29
CA ILE A 75 -9.73 -10.63 -12.52
C ILE A 75 -10.51 -9.51 -11.83
N GLY A 76 -11.48 -8.90 -12.51
CA GLY A 76 -12.34 -7.88 -11.91
C GLY A 76 -13.03 -7.01 -12.94
N ALA A 77 -13.96 -6.17 -12.47
CA ALA A 77 -14.64 -5.20 -13.31
C ALA A 77 -13.75 -3.99 -13.64
N THR A 78 -14.00 -3.36 -14.78
CA THR A 78 -13.41 -2.06 -15.12
C THR A 78 -14.07 -0.94 -14.30
N ALA A 79 -13.46 0.23 -14.27
CA ALA A 79 -14.00 1.38 -13.54
C ALA A 79 -15.43 1.79 -13.97
N SER A 80 -15.86 1.46 -15.19
CA SER A 80 -17.24 1.69 -15.67
C SER A 80 -18.23 0.64 -15.16
N GLY A 81 -17.74 -0.51 -14.66
CA GLY A 81 -18.59 -1.59 -14.12
C GLY A 81 -19.29 -2.47 -15.15
N ASP A 82 -19.30 -2.11 -16.42
CA ASP A 82 -19.97 -2.81 -17.53
C ASP A 82 -19.04 -3.70 -18.36
N GLU A 83 -17.75 -3.68 -18.07
CA GLU A 83 -16.73 -4.53 -18.66
C GLU A 83 -15.85 -5.17 -17.59
N PHE A 84 -15.24 -6.30 -17.92
CA PHE A 84 -14.44 -7.10 -17.00
C PHE A 84 -13.08 -7.41 -17.60
N ILE A 85 -12.06 -7.42 -16.75
CA ILE A 85 -10.75 -7.94 -17.09
C ILE A 85 -10.71 -9.42 -16.72
N VAL A 86 -10.31 -10.22 -17.67
CA VAL A 86 -10.21 -11.69 -17.53
C VAL A 86 -8.87 -12.17 -18.08
N ALA A 87 -8.40 -13.29 -17.55
CA ALA A 87 -7.20 -13.96 -18.04
C ALA A 87 -7.53 -15.35 -18.56
N GLY A 88 -6.63 -15.93 -19.35
CA GLY A 88 -6.73 -17.30 -19.82
C GLY A 88 -5.52 -17.69 -20.68
N ARG A 89 -5.49 -18.96 -21.08
CA ARG A 89 -4.53 -19.47 -22.09
C ARG A 89 -5.29 -19.86 -23.33
N ILE A 90 -4.80 -19.46 -24.49
CA ILE A 90 -5.45 -19.66 -25.78
C ILE A 90 -4.45 -20.33 -26.71
N PRO A 91 -4.81 -21.43 -27.42
CA PRO A 91 -4.00 -21.93 -28.52
C PRO A 91 -3.79 -20.82 -29.57
N VAL A 92 -2.57 -20.62 -30.02
CA VAL A 92 -2.24 -19.51 -30.95
C VAL A 92 -3.13 -19.50 -32.19
N ARG A 93 -3.51 -20.65 -32.68
CA ARG A 93 -4.47 -20.83 -33.81
C ARG A 93 -5.90 -20.37 -33.51
N ARG A 94 -6.25 -20.17 -32.23
CA ARG A 94 -7.59 -19.77 -31.78
C ARG A 94 -7.70 -18.31 -31.36
N ILE A 95 -6.60 -17.56 -31.42
CA ILE A 95 -6.58 -16.14 -31.05
C ILE A 95 -7.65 -15.35 -31.82
N GLU A 96 -7.79 -15.62 -33.10
CA GLU A 96 -8.79 -14.99 -33.98
C GLU A 96 -10.21 -15.29 -33.53
N SER A 97 -10.56 -16.58 -33.38
CA SER A 97 -11.92 -17.00 -33.00
C SER A 97 -12.33 -16.43 -31.62
N VAL A 98 -11.38 -16.33 -30.71
CA VAL A 98 -11.61 -15.73 -29.40
C VAL A 98 -11.75 -14.19 -29.50
N ARG A 99 -10.88 -13.53 -30.28
CA ARG A 99 -10.93 -12.07 -30.43
C ARG A 99 -12.21 -11.58 -31.12
N THR A 100 -12.78 -12.37 -32.01
CA THR A 100 -13.99 -12.01 -32.77
C THR A 100 -15.29 -12.27 -32.00
N GLN A 101 -15.24 -12.86 -30.80
CA GLN A 101 -16.42 -12.98 -29.95
C GLN A 101 -17.00 -11.59 -29.62
N SER A 102 -18.30 -11.45 -29.72
CA SER A 102 -18.99 -10.15 -29.55
C SER A 102 -18.77 -9.51 -28.17
N PHE A 103 -18.59 -10.34 -27.15
CA PHE A 103 -18.32 -9.91 -25.78
C PHE A 103 -16.84 -9.58 -25.51
N VAL A 104 -15.90 -9.91 -26.41
CA VAL A 104 -14.47 -9.61 -26.26
C VAL A 104 -14.15 -8.23 -26.87
N LYS A 105 -13.91 -7.25 -26.04
CA LYS A 105 -13.62 -5.87 -26.43
C LYS A 105 -12.12 -5.63 -26.69
N SER A 106 -11.25 -6.30 -25.96
CA SER A 106 -9.80 -6.23 -26.13
C SER A 106 -9.18 -7.58 -25.78
N LEU A 107 -8.12 -7.95 -26.49
CA LEU A 107 -7.29 -9.13 -26.22
C LEU A 107 -5.83 -8.72 -26.30
N LYS A 108 -5.04 -8.99 -25.26
CA LYS A 108 -3.65 -8.58 -25.11
C LYS A 108 -2.75 -9.80 -24.89
N GLY A 109 -1.61 -9.83 -25.60
CA GLY A 109 -0.56 -10.81 -25.37
C GLY A 109 0.26 -10.52 -24.11
N PRO A 110 1.07 -11.49 -23.65
CA PRO A 110 1.91 -11.35 -22.47
C PRO A 110 3.00 -10.30 -22.72
N VAL A 111 3.25 -9.49 -21.69
CA VAL A 111 4.39 -8.57 -21.64
C VAL A 111 5.53 -9.28 -20.92
N PRO A 112 6.73 -9.47 -21.53
CA PRO A 112 7.87 -10.01 -20.81
C PRO A 112 8.22 -9.05 -19.67
N LEU A 113 8.15 -9.57 -18.45
CA LEU A 113 8.51 -8.84 -17.24
C LEU A 113 9.98 -9.12 -16.94
N ARG A 114 10.81 -8.07 -16.88
CA ARG A 114 12.22 -8.19 -16.49
C ARG A 114 12.37 -8.06 -14.98
N PRO A 115 13.36 -8.70 -14.33
CA PRO A 115 13.64 -8.54 -12.91
C PRO A 115 13.97 -7.08 -12.59
N MET A 116 13.34 -6.48 -11.56
CA MET A 116 13.44 -5.03 -11.32
C MET A 116 13.40 -4.63 -9.83
N LEU A 117 13.81 -5.46 -8.88
CA LEU A 117 14.27 -4.97 -7.58
C LEU A 117 15.51 -4.08 -7.80
N ALA A 118 16.33 -4.40 -8.78
CA ALA A 118 17.40 -3.53 -9.26
C ALA A 118 16.93 -2.11 -9.56
N ALA A 119 15.74 -1.91 -10.15
CA ALA A 119 15.22 -0.58 -10.43
C ALA A 119 14.93 0.26 -9.16
N THR A 120 14.53 -0.34 -8.05
CA THR A 120 14.29 0.39 -6.79
C THR A 120 15.60 0.89 -6.18
N THR A 121 16.61 0.02 -6.06
CA THR A 121 17.92 0.39 -5.51
C THR A 121 18.74 1.26 -6.46
N GLU A 122 18.55 1.13 -7.78
CA GLU A 122 19.14 2.02 -8.78
C GLU A 122 18.50 3.41 -8.76
N GLU A 123 17.18 3.49 -8.78
CA GLU A 123 16.46 4.77 -8.80
C GLU A 123 16.65 5.55 -7.50
N THR A 124 16.63 4.89 -6.35
CA THR A 124 16.94 5.52 -5.05
C THR A 124 18.43 5.71 -4.82
N ALA A 125 19.27 5.10 -5.67
CA ALA A 125 20.72 5.06 -5.57
C ALA A 125 21.23 4.51 -4.21
N GLY A 126 20.54 3.49 -3.67
CA GLY A 126 20.85 2.88 -2.37
C GLY A 126 22.00 1.87 -2.40
N ARG A 127 22.58 1.57 -3.55
CA ARG A 127 23.70 0.65 -3.67
C ARG A 127 24.99 1.30 -3.12
N PRO A 128 25.89 0.51 -2.48
CA PRO A 128 27.12 1.05 -1.88
C PRO A 128 27.99 1.83 -2.87
N ASP A 129 28.07 1.42 -4.11
CA ASP A 129 28.85 2.07 -5.18
C ASP A 129 28.25 3.41 -5.65
N LEU A 130 27.01 3.71 -5.29
CA LEU A 130 26.32 4.96 -5.60
C LEU A 130 26.28 5.94 -4.42
N LEU A 131 26.67 5.50 -3.21
CA LEU A 131 26.73 6.37 -2.03
C LEU A 131 27.93 7.32 -2.09
N PRO A 132 27.94 8.43 -1.33
CA PRO A 132 29.02 9.40 -1.33
C PRO A 132 30.38 8.79 -0.97
N ALA A 133 31.46 9.27 -1.56
CA ALA A 133 32.81 8.86 -1.18
C ALA A 133 33.06 9.09 0.31
N GLY A 134 33.64 8.11 0.99
CA GLY A 134 33.91 8.16 2.43
C GLY A 134 32.69 7.91 3.33
N HIS A 135 31.57 7.44 2.77
CA HIS A 135 30.43 6.97 3.58
C HIS A 135 30.81 5.76 4.43
N GLN A 136 30.15 5.62 5.58
CA GLN A 136 30.32 4.53 6.54
C GLN A 136 29.00 3.76 6.77
N ALA A 137 28.00 3.99 5.94
CA ALA A 137 26.66 3.39 6.06
C ALA A 137 26.65 1.85 5.92
N ASP A 138 27.65 1.28 5.27
CA ASP A 138 27.95 -0.16 5.12
C ASP A 138 26.70 -1.07 5.05
N GLY A 139 25.75 -0.73 4.18
CA GLY A 139 24.54 -1.52 3.99
C GLY A 139 23.61 -1.62 5.20
N GLY A 140 23.74 -0.69 6.16
CA GLY A 140 22.88 -0.65 7.35
C GLY A 140 23.38 -1.47 8.53
N VAL A 141 24.67 -1.82 8.58
CA VAL A 141 25.29 -2.53 9.71
C VAL A 141 24.98 -1.83 11.04
N GLY A 142 24.61 -2.60 12.06
CA GLY A 142 24.33 -2.11 13.42
C GLY A 142 22.92 -1.53 13.60
N VAL A 143 22.16 -1.38 12.53
CA VAL A 143 20.79 -0.89 12.57
C VAL A 143 19.80 -2.04 12.58
N VAL A 144 18.68 -1.88 13.26
CA VAL A 144 17.54 -2.82 13.23
C VAL A 144 16.48 -2.29 12.28
N VAL A 145 16.07 -3.11 11.32
CA VAL A 145 14.89 -2.87 10.48
C VAL A 145 13.74 -3.72 11.01
N GLY A 146 12.72 -3.06 11.54
CA GLY A 146 11.48 -3.68 11.98
C GLY A 146 10.44 -3.69 10.86
N VAL A 147 9.67 -4.76 10.76
CA VAL A 147 8.55 -4.86 9.83
C VAL A 147 7.32 -5.33 10.59
N ILE A 148 6.22 -4.57 10.48
CA ILE A 148 4.90 -4.93 10.99
C ILE A 148 4.02 -5.22 9.80
N ASP A 149 3.70 -6.51 9.57
CA ASP A 149 3.06 -6.94 8.32
C ASP A 149 2.48 -8.36 8.43
N TYR A 150 2.13 -8.99 7.31
CA TYR A 150 1.56 -10.32 7.20
C TYR A 150 2.54 -11.30 6.56
N GLY A 151 2.86 -12.38 7.25
CA GLY A 151 3.58 -13.53 6.73
C GLY A 151 5.08 -13.30 6.49
N CYS A 152 5.91 -13.86 7.35
CA CYS A 152 7.37 -13.81 7.29
C CYS A 152 7.95 -15.14 6.79
N ASP A 153 8.49 -15.19 5.58
CA ASP A 153 9.27 -16.33 5.13
C ASP A 153 10.73 -16.26 5.65
N PHE A 154 10.95 -16.68 6.87
CA PHE A 154 12.27 -16.73 7.48
C PHE A 154 13.22 -17.76 6.81
N VAL A 155 12.71 -18.63 5.97
CA VAL A 155 13.48 -19.66 5.24
C VAL A 155 14.13 -19.10 3.98
N HIS A 156 13.61 -17.99 3.43
CA HIS A 156 14.12 -17.37 2.21
C HIS A 156 15.57 -16.90 2.40
N LYS A 157 16.44 -17.19 1.42
CA LYS A 157 17.88 -16.91 1.51
C LYS A 157 18.23 -15.44 1.65
N ASN A 158 17.35 -14.52 1.24
CA ASN A 158 17.57 -13.06 1.41
C ASN A 158 17.58 -12.63 2.88
N PHE A 159 17.11 -13.48 3.80
CA PHE A 159 17.05 -13.19 5.24
C PHE A 159 18.03 -14.04 6.07
N ARG A 160 19.00 -14.64 5.40
CA ARG A 160 20.00 -15.53 6.02
C ARG A 160 21.41 -14.99 5.83
N ASN A 161 22.26 -15.21 6.82
CA ASN A 161 23.69 -14.95 6.72
C ASN A 161 24.38 -15.95 5.77
N ALA A 162 25.62 -15.66 5.40
CA ALA A 162 26.40 -16.54 4.51
C ALA A 162 26.64 -17.94 5.12
N ASP A 163 26.70 -18.04 6.44
CA ASP A 163 26.83 -19.31 7.19
C ASP A 163 25.50 -20.09 7.29
N GLY A 164 24.41 -19.51 6.74
CA GLY A 164 23.09 -20.10 6.76
C GLY A 164 22.26 -19.80 8.00
N THR A 165 22.76 -19.07 8.97
CA THR A 165 21.98 -18.60 10.13
C THR A 165 21.01 -17.48 9.73
N THR A 166 20.00 -17.23 10.58
CA THR A 166 19.03 -16.16 10.32
C THR A 166 19.60 -14.78 10.62
N ARG A 167 19.14 -13.75 9.89
CA ARG A 167 19.33 -12.33 10.20
C ARG A 167 18.19 -11.76 11.07
N LEU A 168 17.12 -12.55 11.27
CA LEU A 168 16.02 -12.18 12.15
C LEU A 168 16.44 -12.35 13.61
N LEU A 169 16.38 -11.28 14.38
CA LEU A 169 16.55 -11.28 15.83
C LEU A 169 15.37 -11.98 16.51
N ALA A 170 14.17 -11.74 15.98
CA ALA A 170 12.95 -12.37 16.44
C ALA A 170 11.81 -12.23 15.40
N ILE A 171 10.85 -13.15 15.50
CA ILE A 171 9.50 -13.03 14.92
C ILE A 171 8.52 -13.07 16.09
N TRP A 172 7.61 -12.10 16.17
CA TRP A 172 6.46 -12.17 17.05
C TRP A 172 5.19 -12.42 16.24
N ASP A 173 4.65 -13.62 16.35
CA ASP A 173 3.36 -13.99 15.78
C ASP A 173 2.26 -13.60 16.77
N GLN A 174 1.55 -12.51 16.51
CA GLN A 174 0.48 -12.00 17.38
C GLN A 174 -0.76 -12.91 17.40
N ASN A 175 -0.89 -13.83 16.46
CA ASN A 175 -1.98 -14.78 16.37
C ASN A 175 -1.57 -16.20 16.78
N GLY A 176 -0.30 -16.38 17.12
CA GLY A 176 0.23 -17.63 17.65
C GLY A 176 -0.37 -17.97 19.02
N PRO A 177 -0.16 -19.22 19.49
CA PRO A 177 -0.68 -19.64 20.79
C PRO A 177 -0.05 -18.83 21.92
N THR A 178 -0.87 -18.40 22.88
CA THR A 178 -0.39 -17.74 24.10
C THR A 178 0.36 -18.71 24.99
N ILE A 179 1.57 -18.35 25.39
CA ILE A 179 2.43 -19.09 26.33
C ILE A 179 2.89 -18.15 27.46
N ALA A 180 3.47 -18.70 28.50
CA ALA A 180 3.90 -17.93 29.68
C ALA A 180 4.91 -16.81 29.37
N THR A 181 5.67 -16.93 28.27
CA THR A 181 6.67 -15.95 27.81
C THR A 181 6.17 -15.08 26.66
N SER A 182 4.86 -15.12 26.36
CA SER A 182 4.27 -14.31 25.30
C SER A 182 4.49 -12.81 25.54
N PRO A 183 4.97 -12.04 24.55
CA PRO A 183 5.01 -10.59 24.65
C PRO A 183 3.61 -10.04 24.89
N PHE A 184 3.48 -9.05 25.79
CA PHE A 184 2.17 -8.42 26.13
C PHE A 184 1.08 -9.41 26.54
N GLY A 185 1.44 -10.66 26.92
CA GLY A 185 0.50 -11.68 27.40
C GLY A 185 -0.28 -12.42 26.29
N TYR A 186 0.09 -12.29 25.02
CA TYR A 186 -0.53 -13.02 23.90
C TYR A 186 0.45 -13.26 22.75
N GLY A 187 0.04 -14.14 21.82
CA GLY A 187 0.86 -14.52 20.68
C GLY A 187 2.10 -15.33 21.08
N LYS A 188 2.98 -15.57 20.12
CA LYS A 188 4.21 -16.35 20.35
C LYS A 188 5.42 -15.66 19.73
N GLU A 189 6.46 -15.49 20.53
CA GLU A 189 7.77 -15.06 20.06
C GLU A 189 8.60 -16.26 19.61
N PHE A 190 9.31 -16.10 18.49
CA PHE A 190 10.37 -17.01 18.03
C PHE A 190 11.68 -16.22 17.98
N THR A 191 12.65 -16.66 18.78
CA THR A 191 13.97 -16.01 18.84
C THR A 191 14.87 -16.45 17.67
N ALA A 192 15.97 -15.73 17.45
CA ALA A 192 16.98 -16.15 16.48
C ALA A 192 17.49 -17.59 16.72
N ALA A 193 17.58 -18.01 17.98
CA ALA A 193 17.98 -19.38 18.33
C ALA A 193 16.94 -20.41 17.87
N ASP A 194 15.65 -20.16 18.11
CA ASP A 194 14.56 -21.02 17.67
C ASP A 194 14.51 -21.13 16.15
N ILE A 195 14.64 -19.99 15.46
CA ILE A 195 14.67 -19.93 13.99
C ILE A 195 15.86 -20.73 13.44
N ASN A 196 17.06 -20.57 14.01
CA ASN A 196 18.26 -21.29 13.58
C ASN A 196 18.14 -22.81 13.78
N LEU A 197 17.51 -23.25 14.85
CA LEU A 197 17.23 -24.69 15.09
C LEU A 197 16.24 -25.21 14.04
N ALA A 198 15.19 -24.46 13.75
CA ALA A 198 14.19 -24.83 12.75
C ALA A 198 14.79 -24.89 11.33
N LEU A 199 15.68 -23.96 10.98
CA LEU A 199 16.34 -23.93 9.66
C LEU A 199 17.18 -25.16 9.35
N GLN A 200 17.55 -25.96 10.36
CA GLN A 200 18.28 -27.22 10.20
C GLN A 200 17.36 -28.42 9.95
N GLN A 201 16.05 -28.24 10.07
CA GLN A 201 15.06 -29.30 9.90
C GLN A 201 14.56 -29.42 8.44
N PRO A 202 14.08 -30.60 8.04
CA PRO A 202 13.50 -30.81 6.70
C PRO A 202 12.33 -29.86 6.38
N ASP A 203 11.46 -29.62 7.36
CA ASP A 203 10.38 -28.63 7.29
C ASP A 203 10.56 -27.58 8.41
N PRO A 204 11.22 -26.45 8.11
CA PRO A 204 11.47 -25.41 9.10
C PRO A 204 10.20 -24.77 9.68
N TYR A 205 9.13 -24.64 8.88
CA TYR A 205 7.88 -24.00 9.35
C TYR A 205 7.18 -24.90 10.37
N GLN A 206 7.05 -26.19 10.06
CA GLN A 206 6.46 -27.15 10.98
C GLN A 206 7.31 -27.26 12.26
N SER A 207 8.64 -27.30 12.12
CA SER A 207 9.55 -27.40 13.26
C SER A 207 9.48 -26.18 14.17
N LEU A 208 9.36 -24.97 13.62
CA LEU A 208 9.20 -23.74 14.40
C LEU A 208 7.78 -23.65 15.01
N GLY A 209 6.80 -24.30 14.38
CA GLY A 209 5.38 -24.12 14.72
C GLY A 209 4.85 -22.75 14.31
N TYR A 210 5.38 -22.19 13.22
CA TYR A 210 4.94 -20.94 12.61
C TYR A 210 4.16 -21.23 11.34
N THR A 211 2.98 -20.63 11.22
CA THR A 211 2.12 -20.82 10.05
C THR A 211 2.33 -19.68 9.06
N LEU A 212 2.97 -19.97 7.95
CA LEU A 212 3.05 -19.04 6.82
C LEU A 212 1.81 -19.26 5.93
N PHE A 213 0.82 -18.38 6.06
CA PHE A 213 -0.43 -18.48 5.32
C PHE A 213 -0.29 -17.84 3.93
N ASP A 214 -0.23 -18.66 2.89
CA ASP A 214 -0.16 -18.24 1.47
C ASP A 214 -0.89 -19.28 0.62
N PRO A 215 -2.24 -19.37 0.73
CA PRO A 215 -3.02 -20.45 0.11
C PRO A 215 -3.01 -20.37 -1.41
N GLN A 216 -2.79 -19.21 -1.99
CA GLN A 216 -2.76 -18.99 -3.43
C GLN A 216 -1.35 -19.05 -4.02
N ASN A 217 -0.32 -19.27 -3.19
CA ASN A 217 1.08 -19.28 -3.59
C ASN A 217 1.50 -18.00 -4.36
N GLN A 218 0.97 -16.88 -3.92
CA GLN A 218 1.25 -15.55 -4.52
C GLN A 218 2.39 -14.82 -3.81
N GLY A 219 2.99 -15.43 -2.79
CA GLY A 219 4.00 -14.82 -1.94
C GLY A 219 3.41 -13.83 -0.95
N THR A 220 3.73 -14.00 0.35
CA THR A 220 3.19 -13.16 1.41
C THR A 220 3.65 -11.72 1.28
N HIS A 221 2.82 -10.79 1.74
CA HIS A 221 3.08 -9.35 1.65
C HIS A 221 4.28 -8.95 2.50
N GLY A 222 4.35 -9.38 3.76
CA GLY A 222 5.43 -9.03 4.68
C GLY A 222 6.80 -9.55 4.25
N THR A 223 6.87 -10.75 3.66
CA THR A 223 8.12 -11.26 3.07
C THR A 223 8.64 -10.34 1.97
N HIS A 224 7.76 -9.88 1.09
CA HIS A 224 8.10 -8.98 -0.01
C HIS A 224 8.56 -7.61 0.52
N VAL A 225 7.83 -7.05 1.48
CA VAL A 225 8.14 -5.77 2.14
C VAL A 225 9.50 -5.83 2.85
N MET A 226 9.74 -6.89 3.63
CA MET A 226 11.01 -7.07 4.36
C MET A 226 12.21 -7.16 3.42
N ASP A 227 12.04 -7.80 2.25
CA ASP A 227 13.10 -7.91 1.25
C ASP A 227 13.46 -6.56 0.62
N ILE A 228 12.47 -5.74 0.30
CA ILE A 228 12.72 -4.38 -0.22
C ILE A 228 13.51 -3.55 0.78
N ALA A 229 13.13 -3.61 2.06
CA ALA A 229 13.80 -2.82 3.10
C ALA A 229 15.24 -3.31 3.33
N ALA A 230 15.43 -4.61 3.50
CA ALA A 230 16.70 -5.12 4.03
C ALA A 230 17.08 -6.54 3.59
N GLY A 231 16.52 -7.09 2.52
CA GLY A 231 16.99 -8.36 1.94
C GLY A 231 18.45 -8.25 1.49
N ASN A 232 19.24 -9.33 1.70
CA ASN A 232 20.66 -9.30 1.31
C ASN A 232 20.94 -9.78 -0.13
N GLY A 233 19.89 -10.18 -0.86
CA GLY A 233 20.02 -10.68 -2.23
C GLY A 233 20.57 -12.12 -2.35
N GLY A 234 20.81 -12.84 -1.25
CA GLY A 234 21.40 -14.18 -1.24
C GLY A 234 20.58 -15.24 -1.97
N GLY A 235 19.29 -14.99 -2.20
CA GLY A 235 18.38 -15.83 -2.98
C GLY A 235 18.04 -15.24 -4.33
N THR A 236 17.60 -13.98 -4.35
CA THR A 236 17.11 -13.30 -5.56
C THR A 236 18.22 -12.72 -6.46
N GLY A 237 19.45 -12.64 -5.95
CA GLY A 237 20.58 -12.00 -6.65
C GLY A 237 20.59 -10.47 -6.57
N THR A 238 19.56 -9.87 -6.00
CA THR A 238 19.43 -8.40 -5.86
C THR A 238 19.12 -8.05 -4.42
N PRO A 239 19.93 -7.23 -3.75
CA PRO A 239 19.70 -6.82 -2.38
C PRO A 239 18.62 -5.73 -2.28
N GLY A 240 17.95 -5.64 -1.13
CA GLY A 240 17.17 -4.50 -0.71
C GLY A 240 18.05 -3.30 -0.34
N MET A 241 17.43 -2.28 0.24
CA MET A 241 18.10 -1.01 0.52
C MET A 241 19.16 -1.08 1.63
N ALA A 242 18.92 -1.87 2.69
CA ALA A 242 19.81 -2.03 3.84
C ALA A 242 20.20 -3.51 4.06
N PRO A 243 20.98 -4.10 3.14
CA PRO A 243 21.19 -5.55 3.07
C PRO A 243 21.97 -6.16 4.26
N LYS A 244 22.57 -5.35 5.11
CA LYS A 244 23.33 -5.79 6.28
C LYS A 244 22.66 -5.44 7.62
N ALA A 245 21.48 -4.82 7.60
CA ALA A 245 20.71 -4.55 8.80
C ALA A 245 20.20 -5.85 9.45
N ASP A 246 20.05 -5.87 10.77
CA ASP A 246 19.34 -6.91 11.48
C ASP A 246 17.83 -6.72 11.34
N LEU A 247 17.07 -7.80 11.48
CA LEU A 247 15.64 -7.82 11.21
C LEU A 247 14.84 -8.19 12.47
N VAL A 248 13.68 -7.55 12.65
CA VAL A 248 12.63 -7.98 13.57
C VAL A 248 11.31 -7.94 12.82
N PHE A 249 10.54 -9.02 12.89
CA PHE A 249 9.23 -9.09 12.23
C PHE A 249 8.11 -9.27 13.25
N VAL A 250 7.03 -8.53 13.09
CA VAL A 250 5.77 -8.78 13.81
C VAL A 250 4.70 -9.16 12.81
N ASP A 251 4.20 -10.38 12.96
CA ASP A 251 3.12 -10.92 12.15
C ASP A 251 1.77 -10.60 12.81
N VAL A 252 1.02 -9.69 12.21
CA VAL A 252 -0.21 -9.14 12.81
C VAL A 252 -1.44 -9.96 12.47
N SER A 253 -1.40 -10.86 11.49
CA SER A 253 -2.52 -11.73 11.12
C SER A 253 -2.04 -12.96 10.34
N HIS A 254 -2.75 -14.08 10.53
CA HIS A 254 -2.59 -15.28 9.68
C HIS A 254 -3.36 -15.19 8.36
N ALA A 255 -4.25 -14.21 8.21
CA ALA A 255 -4.95 -13.99 6.94
C ALA A 255 -4.04 -13.23 5.98
N ASP A 256 -3.70 -13.86 4.84
CA ASP A 256 -3.00 -13.15 3.78
C ASP A 256 -3.96 -12.18 3.07
N ILE A 257 -3.41 -11.08 2.59
CA ILE A 257 -4.17 -10.12 1.81
C ILE A 257 -4.43 -10.74 0.44
N PRO A 258 -5.69 -10.84 -0.02
CA PRO A 258 -5.99 -11.38 -1.33
C PRO A 258 -5.26 -10.57 -2.41
N PHE A 259 -4.40 -11.21 -3.16
CA PHE A 259 -3.66 -10.60 -4.25
C PHE A 259 -4.37 -10.88 -5.56
N GLN A 260 -4.83 -9.85 -6.23
CA GLN A 260 -5.41 -9.97 -7.56
C GLN A 260 -4.39 -9.51 -8.63
N GLY A 261 -3.45 -10.39 -8.95
CA GLY A 261 -2.48 -10.19 -10.05
C GLY A 261 -1.49 -9.03 -9.82
N THR A 262 -1.28 -8.18 -10.82
CA THR A 262 -0.45 -6.97 -10.74
C THR A 262 -1.15 -5.82 -10.01
N GLN A 263 -2.24 -6.10 -9.34
CA GLN A 263 -3.11 -5.10 -8.76
C GLN A 263 -2.64 -4.63 -7.39
N VAL A 264 -3.24 -3.55 -6.97
CA VAL A 264 -3.01 -2.84 -5.72
C VAL A 264 -3.35 -3.73 -4.54
N VAL A 265 -2.48 -3.77 -3.56
CA VAL A 265 -2.70 -4.51 -2.32
C VAL A 265 -3.87 -3.87 -1.56
N GLY A 266 -4.93 -4.64 -1.31
CA GLY A 266 -5.94 -4.30 -0.32
C GLY A 266 -5.31 -4.44 1.08
N SER A 267 -5.63 -3.57 2.02
CA SER A 267 -5.18 -3.73 3.40
C SER A 267 -6.36 -4.16 4.28
N SER A 268 -6.20 -5.24 5.04
CA SER A 268 -7.05 -5.49 6.19
C SER A 268 -6.26 -5.16 7.44
N PHE A 269 -6.88 -4.50 8.41
CA PHE A 269 -6.21 -4.08 9.61
C PHE A 269 -6.58 -4.97 10.80
N GLY A 270 -5.54 -5.43 11.51
CA GLY A 270 -5.70 -5.86 12.89
C GLY A 270 -5.96 -4.67 13.82
N ASP A 271 -6.21 -4.95 15.08
CA ASP A 271 -6.47 -3.99 16.13
C ASP A 271 -5.37 -2.91 16.26
N SER A 272 -5.75 -1.65 16.35
CA SER A 272 -4.84 -0.51 16.54
C SER A 272 -4.01 -0.58 17.82
N VAL A 273 -4.50 -1.27 18.86
CA VAL A 273 -3.76 -1.56 20.09
C VAL A 273 -2.58 -2.48 19.77
N ARG A 274 -2.82 -3.57 19.03
CA ARG A 274 -1.78 -4.52 18.61
C ARG A 274 -0.69 -3.88 17.78
N LEU A 275 -1.02 -2.85 17.00
CA LEU A 275 -0.03 -2.08 16.23
C LEU A 275 0.92 -1.32 17.15
N LEU A 276 0.42 -0.61 18.18
CA LEU A 276 1.27 0.10 19.15
C LEU A 276 2.14 -0.86 19.97
N GLU A 277 1.60 -2.01 20.34
CA GLU A 277 2.35 -3.06 21.02
C GLU A 277 3.44 -3.65 20.12
N ALA A 278 3.16 -3.83 18.82
CA ALA A 278 4.15 -4.28 17.83
C ALA A 278 5.31 -3.27 17.69
N LEU A 279 5.01 -1.99 17.60
CA LEU A 279 6.01 -0.91 17.56
C LEU A 279 6.88 -0.94 18.82
N ARG A 280 6.27 -1.01 19.99
CA ARG A 280 6.96 -1.09 21.27
C ARG A 280 7.85 -2.32 21.34
N TYR A 281 7.34 -3.49 20.96
CA TYR A 281 8.09 -4.73 20.90
C TYR A 281 9.37 -4.62 20.05
N ILE A 282 9.24 -4.08 18.83
CA ILE A 282 10.41 -3.95 17.94
C ILE A 282 11.44 -2.99 18.54
N PHE A 283 11.01 -1.85 19.09
CA PHE A 283 11.93 -0.91 19.74
C PHE A 283 12.61 -1.52 20.97
N ASP A 284 11.91 -2.32 21.75
CA ASP A 284 12.50 -3.03 22.90
C ASP A 284 13.52 -4.10 22.44
N LYS A 285 13.25 -4.83 21.34
CA LYS A 285 14.20 -5.77 20.72
C LYS A 285 15.42 -5.09 20.13
N ALA A 286 15.27 -3.91 19.59
CA ALA A 286 16.40 -3.11 19.11
C ALA A 286 17.31 -2.62 20.26
N GLY A 287 16.74 -2.41 21.46
CA GLY A 287 17.48 -1.89 22.62
C GLY A 287 18.02 -0.48 22.36
N SER A 288 19.32 -0.28 22.55
CA SER A 288 20.00 1.00 22.28
C SER A 288 20.42 1.19 20.82
N ARG A 289 20.24 0.20 19.96
CA ARG A 289 20.63 0.31 18.55
C ARG A 289 19.67 1.20 17.78
N PRO A 290 20.13 1.92 16.76
CA PRO A 290 19.28 2.61 15.83
C PRO A 290 18.24 1.66 15.22
N CYS A 291 17.00 2.14 15.06
CA CYS A 291 15.91 1.30 14.60
C CYS A 291 14.94 2.07 13.71
N VAL A 292 14.62 1.53 12.54
CA VAL A 292 13.55 2.00 11.68
C VAL A 292 12.50 0.92 11.51
N ILE A 293 11.23 1.28 11.65
CA ILE A 293 10.11 0.35 11.51
C ILE A 293 9.31 0.72 10.27
N ASN A 294 9.00 -0.27 9.43
CA ASN A 294 8.10 -0.11 8.29
C ASN A 294 6.71 -0.65 8.63
N ILE A 295 5.70 0.17 8.32
CA ILE A 295 4.28 -0.18 8.38
C ILE A 295 3.71 -0.02 6.98
N SER A 296 3.42 -1.15 6.32
CA SER A 296 2.81 -1.16 4.99
C SER A 296 1.32 -1.52 5.05
N LEU A 297 0.65 -1.03 6.07
CA LEU A 297 -0.74 -1.26 6.43
C LEU A 297 -1.44 0.09 6.64
N GLY A 298 -2.77 0.12 6.54
CA GLY A 298 -3.53 1.35 6.77
C GLY A 298 -5.04 1.15 6.68
N THR A 299 -5.77 2.18 7.09
CA THR A 299 -7.22 2.26 7.07
C THR A 299 -7.66 3.60 6.50
N ASN A 300 -8.89 3.71 6.01
CA ASN A 300 -9.41 4.94 5.40
C ASN A 300 -10.25 5.79 6.37
N GLY A 301 -10.88 5.19 7.39
CA GLY A 301 -11.72 5.92 8.36
C GLY A 301 -10.89 6.72 9.37
N GLY A 302 -11.55 7.65 10.06
CA GLY A 302 -10.95 8.49 11.09
C GLY A 302 -10.86 9.97 10.74
N PRO A 303 -10.32 10.80 11.65
CA PRO A 303 -10.32 12.26 11.54
C PRO A 303 -9.28 12.82 10.54
N HIS A 304 -8.31 12.05 10.10
CA HIS A 304 -7.23 12.44 9.17
C HIS A 304 -6.45 13.71 9.57
N ASP A 305 -6.24 13.90 10.88
CA ASP A 305 -5.57 15.09 11.43
C ASP A 305 -4.44 14.78 12.42
N GLY A 306 -4.07 13.49 12.55
CA GLY A 306 -3.02 13.05 13.46
C GLY A 306 -3.43 13.00 14.93
N THR A 307 -4.72 13.01 15.21
CA THR A 307 -5.24 13.06 16.61
C THR A 307 -5.77 11.73 17.11
N THR A 308 -5.78 10.69 16.30
CA THR A 308 -6.13 9.35 16.80
C THR A 308 -5.12 8.88 17.85
N LEU A 309 -5.57 8.07 18.80
CA LEU A 309 -4.69 7.59 19.87
C LEU A 309 -3.52 6.75 19.33
N VAL A 310 -3.72 6.05 18.21
CA VAL A 310 -2.64 5.29 17.56
C VAL A 310 -1.57 6.23 16.99
N GLU A 311 -1.96 7.31 16.33
CA GLU A 311 -1.03 8.29 15.77
C GLU A 311 -0.27 9.03 16.88
N GLN A 312 -0.98 9.44 17.93
CA GLN A 312 -0.35 10.05 19.11
C GLN A 312 0.62 9.09 19.81
N GLY A 313 0.26 7.80 19.88
CA GLY A 313 1.12 6.75 20.43
C GLY A 313 2.41 6.56 19.62
N ILE A 314 2.31 6.53 18.30
CA ILE A 314 3.48 6.46 17.40
C ILE A 314 4.36 7.69 17.61
N ASP A 315 3.78 8.89 17.59
CA ASP A 315 4.52 10.14 17.82
C ASP A 315 5.25 10.15 19.18
N SER A 316 4.61 9.63 20.23
CA SER A 316 5.20 9.50 21.56
C SER A 316 6.41 8.53 21.57
N LEU A 317 6.28 7.36 20.96
CA LEU A 317 7.36 6.38 20.87
C LEU A 317 8.58 6.93 20.10
N LEU A 318 8.33 7.72 19.06
CA LEU A 318 9.39 8.32 18.25
C LEU A 318 10.16 9.44 18.97
N ARG A 319 9.49 10.21 19.84
CA ARG A 319 10.14 11.26 20.64
C ARG A 319 10.92 10.74 21.83
N ALA A 320 10.58 9.53 22.30
CA ALA A 320 11.15 9.01 23.54
C ALA A 320 12.67 8.76 23.47
N VAL A 321 13.19 8.37 22.31
CA VAL A 321 14.59 7.97 22.12
C VAL A 321 15.05 8.40 20.72
N PRO A 322 16.26 8.96 20.57
CA PRO A 322 16.83 9.27 19.25
C PRO A 322 17.11 7.99 18.44
N ASN A 323 17.45 8.15 17.18
CA ASN A 323 17.71 7.07 16.23
C ASN A 323 16.53 6.09 16.09
N ARG A 324 15.30 6.61 16.19
CA ARG A 324 14.05 5.90 15.96
C ARG A 324 13.31 6.56 14.80
N ALA A 325 12.82 5.75 13.88
CA ALA A 325 11.98 6.22 12.79
C ALA A 325 10.88 5.19 12.47
N VAL A 326 9.78 5.69 11.91
CA VAL A 326 8.68 4.87 11.37
C VAL A 326 8.37 5.38 9.98
N THR A 327 8.35 4.49 8.99
CA THR A 327 7.81 4.76 7.65
C THR A 327 6.44 4.11 7.53
N ILE A 328 5.49 4.85 6.94
CA ILE A 328 4.13 4.36 6.73
C ILE A 328 3.76 4.56 5.25
N ALA A 329 3.12 3.57 4.65
CA ALA A 329 2.56 3.67 3.31
C ALA A 329 1.46 4.73 3.26
N ALA A 330 1.40 5.55 2.21
CA ALA A 330 0.41 6.62 2.07
C ALA A 330 -1.04 6.11 1.87
N SER A 331 -1.23 4.85 1.65
CA SER A 331 -2.43 4.16 1.18
C SER A 331 -2.54 4.11 -0.36
N ASN A 332 -3.47 3.29 -0.85
CA ASN A 332 -3.64 3.00 -2.28
C ASN A 332 -5.04 3.37 -2.80
N SER A 333 -5.64 4.40 -2.24
CA SER A 333 -7.07 4.71 -2.42
C SER A 333 -7.34 5.99 -3.22
N PHE A 334 -6.41 6.41 -4.10
CA PHE A 334 -6.58 7.64 -4.87
C PHE A 334 -7.82 7.62 -5.77
N ASP A 335 -8.02 6.50 -6.49
CA ASP A 335 -9.10 6.35 -7.46
C ASP A 335 -10.30 5.53 -6.91
N ASP A 336 -10.32 5.21 -5.61
CA ASP A 336 -11.34 4.35 -5.02
C ASP A 336 -12.65 5.10 -4.68
N GLY A 337 -12.69 6.42 -4.85
CA GLY A 337 -13.88 7.23 -4.56
C GLY A 337 -14.27 7.22 -3.08
N ILE A 338 -13.30 7.09 -2.18
CA ILE A 338 -13.53 6.92 -0.74
C ILE A 338 -13.73 8.21 0.04
N HIS A 339 -13.45 9.36 -0.56
CA HIS A 339 -13.50 10.65 0.12
C HIS A 339 -14.47 11.60 -0.57
N ALA A 340 -15.21 12.34 0.24
CA ALA A 340 -16.03 13.47 -0.18
C ALA A 340 -15.87 14.61 0.83
N ALA A 341 -15.92 15.85 0.33
CA ALA A 341 -15.86 17.03 1.17
C ALA A 341 -16.89 18.05 0.72
N GLY A 342 -17.30 18.93 1.63
CA GLY A 342 -18.26 19.97 1.31
C GLY A 342 -18.33 21.06 2.38
N THR A 343 -19.21 22.02 2.12
CA THR A 343 -19.51 23.10 3.07
C THR A 343 -21.01 23.28 3.14
N LEU A 344 -21.58 23.19 4.32
CA LEU A 344 -22.99 23.47 4.60
C LEU A 344 -23.16 24.88 5.13
N THR A 345 -24.28 25.49 4.80
CA THR A 345 -24.76 26.71 5.49
C THR A 345 -25.98 26.40 6.32
N GLN A 346 -26.34 27.35 7.20
CA GLN A 346 -27.49 27.22 8.08
C GLN A 346 -28.76 26.85 7.30
N GLY A 347 -29.40 25.74 7.68
CA GLY A 347 -30.65 25.26 7.08
C GLY A 347 -30.49 24.52 5.74
N GLN A 348 -29.28 24.48 5.15
CA GLN A 348 -29.02 23.70 3.94
C GLN A 348 -28.87 22.20 4.24
N SER A 349 -29.16 21.39 3.22
CA SER A 349 -28.88 19.95 3.22
C SER A 349 -27.96 19.61 2.06
N MET A 350 -27.10 18.61 2.28
CA MET A 350 -26.23 18.01 1.25
C MET A 350 -26.31 16.49 1.33
N ASP A 351 -26.42 15.86 0.17
CA ASP A 351 -26.50 14.40 0.04
C ASP A 351 -25.14 13.82 -0.35
N LEU A 352 -24.62 12.95 0.50
CA LEU A 352 -23.49 12.08 0.20
C LEU A 352 -24.06 10.74 -0.29
N ARG A 353 -23.82 10.43 -1.56
CA ARG A 353 -24.35 9.23 -2.20
C ARG A 353 -23.32 8.12 -2.12
N TRP A 354 -23.54 7.17 -1.23
CA TRP A 354 -22.68 6.04 -0.94
C TRP A 354 -23.18 4.80 -1.68
N GLU A 355 -22.40 4.31 -2.62
CA GLU A 355 -22.74 3.17 -3.47
C GLU A 355 -22.07 1.87 -2.97
N LEU A 356 -22.90 0.90 -2.60
CA LEU A 356 -22.51 -0.48 -2.37
C LEU A 356 -22.70 -1.24 -3.69
N LEU A 357 -21.60 -1.53 -4.38
CA LEU A 357 -21.61 -2.20 -5.68
C LEU A 357 -22.16 -3.62 -5.61
N THR A 358 -21.98 -4.30 -4.48
CA THR A 358 -22.46 -5.66 -4.21
C THR A 358 -23.00 -5.72 -2.79
N VAL A 359 -23.70 -6.81 -2.46
CA VAL A 359 -24.07 -7.12 -1.07
C VAL A 359 -22.79 -7.31 -0.25
N PRO A 360 -22.54 -6.50 0.79
CA PRO A 360 -21.31 -6.56 1.56
C PRO A 360 -21.19 -7.90 2.30
N GLN A 361 -19.99 -8.47 2.31
CA GLN A 361 -19.68 -9.72 3.01
C GLN A 361 -19.14 -9.46 4.42
N SER A 362 -18.76 -8.24 4.71
CA SER A 362 -18.34 -7.70 6.02
C SER A 362 -19.11 -6.42 6.30
N ASP A 363 -19.03 -5.93 7.53
CA ASP A 363 -19.56 -4.62 7.87
C ASP A 363 -18.83 -3.53 7.06
N VAL A 364 -19.57 -2.52 6.61
CA VAL A 364 -19.05 -1.35 5.90
C VAL A 364 -19.38 -0.10 6.69
N GLU A 365 -18.47 0.87 6.63
CA GLU A 365 -18.51 2.06 7.48
C GLU A 365 -18.25 3.32 6.66
N LEU A 366 -18.97 4.40 7.02
CA LEU A 366 -18.76 5.76 6.55
C LEU A 366 -18.67 6.69 7.75
N GLU A 367 -17.63 7.50 7.80
CA GLU A 367 -17.46 8.53 8.82
C GLU A 367 -17.49 9.93 8.20
N VAL A 368 -18.13 10.89 8.92
CA VAL A 368 -18.08 12.32 8.61
C VAL A 368 -17.47 13.06 9.79
N TRP A 369 -16.49 13.92 9.51
CA TRP A 369 -15.82 14.75 10.52
C TRP A 369 -15.99 16.23 10.21
N TYR A 370 -16.37 17.04 11.21
CA TYR A 370 -16.65 18.47 11.07
C TYR A 370 -16.37 19.25 12.36
N ASP A 371 -16.27 20.57 12.26
CA ASP A 371 -15.89 21.45 13.38
C ASP A 371 -16.83 21.32 14.57
N GLY A 372 -16.26 21.31 15.77
CA GLY A 372 -17.00 21.16 17.04
C GLY A 372 -18.00 22.29 17.35
N ALA A 373 -17.89 23.45 16.71
CA ALA A 373 -18.86 24.53 16.83
C ALA A 373 -20.14 24.34 16.00
N ASP A 374 -20.08 23.47 14.99
CA ASP A 374 -21.19 23.18 14.10
C ASP A 374 -22.13 22.10 14.66
N ARG A 375 -23.34 22.03 14.15
CA ARG A 375 -24.32 20.99 14.47
C ARG A 375 -25.00 20.55 13.18
N PHE A 376 -24.75 19.31 12.76
CA PHE A 376 -25.39 18.71 11.59
C PHE A 376 -26.33 17.58 12.01
N THR A 377 -27.57 17.62 11.54
CA THR A 377 -28.47 16.47 11.63
C THR A 377 -28.13 15.53 10.48
N VAL A 378 -28.12 14.21 10.70
CA VAL A 378 -27.91 13.19 9.69
C VAL A 378 -29.17 12.38 9.44
N GLU A 379 -29.50 12.16 8.17
CA GLU A 379 -30.50 11.19 7.73
C GLU A 379 -29.80 10.11 6.88
N LEU A 380 -30.07 8.84 7.18
CA LEU A 380 -29.70 7.71 6.33
C LEU A 380 -30.92 7.28 5.53
N ILE A 381 -30.80 7.29 4.19
CA ILE A 381 -31.84 6.90 3.25
C ILE A 381 -31.35 5.64 2.53
N GLY A 382 -32.15 4.59 2.54
CA GLY A 382 -31.83 3.33 1.85
C GLY A 382 -31.96 3.40 0.33
N PRO A 383 -31.48 2.36 -0.41
CA PRO A 383 -31.53 2.33 -1.87
C PRO A 383 -32.94 2.41 -2.46
N ASN A 384 -33.96 2.08 -1.69
CA ASN A 384 -35.39 2.20 -2.05
C ASN A 384 -35.99 3.58 -1.80
N GLY A 385 -35.19 4.57 -1.36
CA GLY A 385 -35.62 5.92 -1.04
C GLY A 385 -36.30 6.08 0.34
N VAL A 386 -36.36 5.04 1.15
CA VAL A 386 -36.94 5.09 2.50
C VAL A 386 -35.91 5.64 3.48
N VAL A 387 -36.32 6.61 4.31
CA VAL A 387 -35.50 7.10 5.43
C VAL A 387 -35.41 5.99 6.47
N LEU A 388 -34.21 5.47 6.67
CA LEU A 388 -33.92 4.40 7.64
C LEU A 388 -33.72 4.98 9.04
N ALA A 389 -33.01 6.11 9.15
CA ALA A 389 -32.71 6.74 10.43
C ALA A 389 -32.56 8.26 10.26
N THR A 390 -32.91 9.00 11.32
CA THR A 390 -32.62 10.44 11.48
C THR A 390 -32.03 10.64 12.87
N VAL A 391 -30.81 11.22 12.95
CA VAL A 391 -30.11 11.42 14.23
C VAL A 391 -29.68 12.88 14.36
N ALA A 392 -30.21 13.55 15.37
CA ALA A 392 -29.85 14.92 15.71
C ALA A 392 -28.46 14.98 16.36
N PRO A 393 -27.77 16.14 16.34
CA PRO A 393 -26.46 16.33 16.98
C PRO A 393 -26.48 15.94 18.47
N GLY A 394 -25.60 15.01 18.86
CA GLY A 394 -25.47 14.54 20.24
C GLY A 394 -26.63 13.68 20.76
N ALA A 395 -27.58 13.32 19.91
CA ALA A 395 -28.65 12.39 20.28
C ALA A 395 -28.13 10.94 20.41
N ALA A 396 -28.93 10.09 21.06
CA ALA A 396 -28.67 8.66 21.11
C ALA A 396 -28.60 8.09 19.68
N PRO A 397 -27.71 7.11 19.42
CA PRO A 397 -27.59 6.50 18.10
C PRO A 397 -28.88 5.78 17.71
N ALA A 398 -29.20 5.82 16.42
CA ALA A 398 -30.25 4.98 15.85
C ALA A 398 -29.68 3.59 15.58
N VAL A 399 -30.30 2.55 16.10
CA VAL A 399 -29.93 1.15 15.92
C VAL A 399 -31.10 0.42 15.28
N LEU A 400 -30.90 -0.11 14.08
CA LEU A 400 -31.90 -0.92 13.39
C LEU A 400 -31.46 -2.39 13.40
N THR A 401 -32.40 -3.29 13.60
CA THR A 401 -32.12 -4.74 13.65
C THR A 401 -32.83 -5.47 12.53
N ALA A 402 -32.19 -6.53 12.03
CA ALA A 402 -32.78 -7.48 11.13
C ALA A 402 -32.47 -8.90 11.63
N GLY A 403 -33.50 -9.76 11.75
CA GLY A 403 -33.32 -11.12 12.27
C GLY A 403 -32.75 -11.18 13.70
N GLY A 404 -32.94 -10.13 14.50
CA GLY A 404 -32.42 -10.04 15.87
C GLY A 404 -30.96 -9.59 15.98
N MET A 405 -30.28 -9.27 14.86
CA MET A 405 -28.92 -8.71 14.81
C MET A 405 -28.96 -7.25 14.39
N VAL A 406 -27.97 -6.46 14.81
CA VAL A 406 -27.80 -5.08 14.34
C VAL A 406 -27.56 -5.09 12.84
N ALA A 407 -28.38 -4.39 12.08
CA ALA A 407 -28.25 -4.23 10.63
C ALA A 407 -27.70 -2.85 10.25
N VAL A 408 -28.12 -1.81 10.97
CA VAL A 408 -27.71 -0.43 10.74
C VAL A 408 -27.45 0.25 12.09
N LEU A 409 -26.36 1.00 12.17
CA LEU A 409 -26.13 1.95 13.27
C LEU A 409 -25.79 3.31 12.67
N VAL A 410 -26.45 4.36 13.16
CA VAL A 410 -26.13 5.76 12.84
C VAL A 410 -25.87 6.50 14.15
N ALA A 411 -24.65 7.00 14.33
CA ALA A 411 -24.24 7.79 15.48
C ALA A 411 -23.91 9.23 15.05
N ASN A 412 -24.20 10.19 15.91
CA ASN A 412 -23.89 11.61 15.71
C ASN A 412 -23.29 12.18 17.00
N ARG A 413 -21.98 12.05 17.12
CA ARG A 413 -21.21 12.36 18.33
C ARG A 413 -20.69 13.79 18.30
N LEU A 414 -20.74 14.46 19.42
CA LEU A 414 -20.20 15.81 19.60
C LEU A 414 -18.91 15.79 20.41
N ASN A 415 -18.01 16.71 20.07
CA ASN A 415 -16.81 17.04 20.82
C ASN A 415 -15.94 15.81 21.13
N ASP A 416 -15.38 15.20 20.09
CA ASP A 416 -14.40 14.13 20.28
C ASP A 416 -13.28 14.60 21.24
N PRO A 417 -12.93 13.83 22.29
CA PRO A 417 -11.99 14.28 23.30
C PRO A 417 -10.56 14.48 22.78
N ASN A 418 -10.22 13.94 21.60
CA ASN A 418 -8.87 14.04 21.07
C ASN A 418 -8.63 15.31 20.23
N ASN A 419 -9.68 15.84 19.57
CA ASN A 419 -9.56 17.02 18.70
C ASN A 419 -10.68 18.06 18.89
N ALA A 420 -11.68 17.78 19.72
CA ALA A 420 -12.86 18.59 19.97
C ALA A 420 -13.82 18.70 18.76
N ASP A 421 -13.61 17.97 17.69
CA ASP A 421 -14.48 17.91 16.53
C ASP A 421 -15.70 17.03 16.77
N ASN A 422 -16.67 17.15 15.89
CA ASN A 422 -17.85 16.29 15.85
C ASN A 422 -17.66 15.20 14.79
N SER A 423 -18.26 14.04 15.02
CA SER A 423 -18.22 12.91 14.08
C SER A 423 -19.59 12.27 13.90
N ILE A 424 -19.89 11.87 12.67
CA ILE A 424 -21.03 11.01 12.34
C ILE A 424 -20.47 9.68 11.85
N GLY A 425 -20.91 8.57 12.44
CA GLY A 425 -20.60 7.22 11.99
C GLY A 425 -21.84 6.52 11.47
N VAL A 426 -21.74 5.95 10.28
CA VAL A 426 -22.79 5.13 9.65
C VAL A 426 -22.23 3.75 9.39
N PHE A 427 -22.81 2.74 10.03
CA PHE A 427 -22.42 1.33 9.90
C PHE A 427 -23.55 0.55 9.24
N LEU A 428 -23.22 -0.22 8.21
CA LEU A 428 -24.12 -1.17 7.58
C LEU A 428 -23.50 -2.56 7.71
N SER A 429 -24.26 -3.49 8.31
CA SER A 429 -23.77 -4.86 8.53
C SER A 429 -23.70 -5.67 7.25
N ALA A 430 -22.91 -6.75 7.26
CA ALA A 430 -22.87 -7.74 6.20
C ALA A 430 -24.29 -8.20 5.80
N GLY A 431 -24.50 -8.40 4.52
CA GLY A 431 -25.81 -8.82 3.99
C GLY A 431 -26.81 -7.70 3.71
N MET A 432 -26.47 -6.43 4.00
CA MET A 432 -27.31 -5.29 3.62
C MET A 432 -27.44 -5.20 2.08
N PRO A 433 -28.59 -4.74 1.55
CA PRO A 433 -28.80 -4.67 0.11
C PRO A 433 -27.77 -3.82 -0.61
N ALA A 434 -27.29 -4.27 -1.77
CA ALA A 434 -26.53 -3.45 -2.68
C ALA A 434 -27.37 -2.28 -3.22
N GLY A 435 -26.71 -1.20 -3.62
CA GLY A 435 -27.33 -0.01 -4.18
C GLY A 435 -26.81 1.27 -3.55
N ILE A 436 -27.43 2.39 -3.86
CA ILE A 436 -27.01 3.71 -3.41
C ILE A 436 -27.75 4.09 -2.13
N TYR A 437 -27.02 4.17 -1.03
CA TYR A 437 -27.47 4.79 0.21
C TYR A 437 -27.20 6.30 0.12
N THR A 438 -28.07 7.11 0.72
CA THR A 438 -27.83 8.56 0.83
C THR A 438 -27.64 8.92 2.30
N VAL A 439 -26.48 9.45 2.61
CA VAL A 439 -26.21 10.10 3.90
C VAL A 439 -26.46 11.60 3.70
N ARG A 440 -27.62 12.07 4.13
CA ARG A 440 -28.00 13.48 4.05
C ARG A 440 -27.57 14.21 5.31
N LEU A 441 -26.75 15.24 5.13
CA LEU A 441 -26.33 16.15 6.18
C LEU A 441 -27.16 17.42 6.12
N GLN A 442 -27.69 17.89 7.26
CA GLN A 442 -28.44 19.14 7.36
C GLN A 442 -27.81 20.05 8.39
N GLY A 443 -27.46 21.27 8.00
CA GLY A 443 -26.90 22.29 8.88
C GLY A 443 -27.92 22.84 9.88
N ALA A 444 -27.99 22.29 11.08
CA ALA A 444 -28.90 22.74 12.14
C ALA A 444 -28.38 24.02 12.84
N GLN A 445 -27.05 24.10 13.06
CA GLN A 445 -26.34 25.30 13.50
C GLN A 445 -24.98 25.29 12.82
N VAL A 446 -24.63 26.35 12.12
CA VAL A 446 -23.44 26.39 11.29
C VAL A 446 -22.62 27.64 11.53
N THR A 447 -21.34 27.44 11.87
CA THR A 447 -20.32 28.47 12.07
C THR A 447 -19.24 28.40 10.99
N ASP A 448 -18.66 27.23 10.78
CA ASP A 448 -17.67 26.96 9.71
C ASP A 448 -18.30 26.23 8.52
N GLY A 449 -19.06 25.19 8.79
CA GLY A 449 -19.81 24.38 7.86
C GLY A 449 -19.02 23.37 7.05
N ARG A 450 -17.69 23.38 7.08
CA ARG A 450 -16.83 22.44 6.34
C ARG A 450 -16.90 21.05 6.96
N PHE A 451 -16.94 20.06 6.11
CA PHE A 451 -16.85 18.66 6.53
C PHE A 451 -16.04 17.85 5.53
N HIS A 452 -15.53 16.74 6.02
CA HIS A 452 -14.92 15.67 5.25
C HIS A 452 -15.60 14.36 5.61
N ALA A 453 -15.77 13.49 4.62
CA ALA A 453 -16.35 12.16 4.79
C ALA A 453 -15.45 11.11 4.17
N TRP A 454 -15.26 10.00 4.85
CA TRP A 454 -14.49 8.86 4.36
C TRP A 454 -15.29 7.57 4.49
N ILE A 455 -15.15 6.72 3.48
CA ILE A 455 -15.63 5.35 3.50
C ILE A 455 -14.48 4.46 3.92
N GLU A 456 -14.70 3.65 4.97
CA GLU A 456 -13.69 2.72 5.46
C GLU A 456 -13.37 1.65 4.40
N ARG A 457 -12.18 1.10 4.49
CA ARG A 457 -11.73 0.08 3.57
C ARG A 457 -12.51 -1.23 3.73
N ASP A 458 -13.03 -1.74 2.63
CA ASP A 458 -13.67 -3.05 2.56
C ASP A 458 -12.72 -4.05 1.87
N ASN A 459 -12.58 -5.23 2.47
CA ASN A 459 -11.71 -6.29 1.99
C ASN A 459 -12.29 -7.06 0.79
N SER A 460 -13.61 -6.97 0.56
CA SER A 460 -14.31 -7.74 -0.47
C SER A 460 -14.56 -6.91 -1.73
N PHE A 461 -15.19 -5.75 -1.59
CA PHE A 461 -15.51 -4.83 -2.68
C PHE A 461 -15.62 -3.42 -2.13
N GLN A 462 -14.61 -2.58 -2.39
CA GLN A 462 -14.61 -1.20 -1.92
C GLN A 462 -15.89 -0.48 -2.37
N SER A 463 -16.72 -0.08 -1.41
CA SER A 463 -17.83 0.84 -1.66
C SER A 463 -17.29 2.25 -1.85
N GLN A 464 -18.04 3.10 -2.57
CA GLN A 464 -17.54 4.38 -3.05
C GLN A 464 -18.61 5.48 -2.98
N PHE A 465 -18.17 6.73 -2.95
CA PHE A 465 -19.06 7.84 -3.27
C PHE A 465 -19.33 7.87 -4.77
N THR A 466 -20.59 8.08 -5.16
CA THR A 466 -20.89 8.31 -6.58
C THR A 466 -20.26 9.61 -7.06
N PRO A 467 -19.78 9.70 -8.32
CA PRO A 467 -19.21 10.94 -8.83
C PRO A 467 -20.18 12.14 -8.77
N PRO A 468 -19.68 13.35 -8.52
CA PRO A 468 -18.27 13.67 -8.29
C PRO A 468 -17.81 13.33 -6.86
N HIS A 469 -16.64 12.70 -6.74
CA HIS A 469 -15.95 12.49 -5.47
C HIS A 469 -14.63 13.29 -5.46
N ASP A 470 -14.04 13.46 -4.28
CA ASP A 470 -12.80 14.20 -4.12
C ASP A 470 -11.64 13.20 -3.87
N ASN A 471 -10.69 13.13 -4.81
CA ASN A 471 -9.53 12.24 -4.70
C ASN A 471 -8.39 12.83 -3.84
N THR A 472 -8.52 14.04 -3.30
CA THR A 472 -7.62 14.57 -2.26
C THR A 472 -7.94 13.98 -0.90
N HIS A 473 -7.08 14.17 0.10
CA HIS A 473 -7.27 13.70 1.48
C HIS A 473 -7.48 12.16 1.58
N THR A 474 -6.94 11.40 0.63
CA THR A 474 -7.04 9.93 0.60
C THR A 474 -5.85 9.22 1.25
N VAL A 475 -4.87 9.96 1.78
CA VAL A 475 -3.81 9.41 2.65
C VAL A 475 -4.48 8.73 3.85
N GLY A 476 -4.11 7.48 4.14
CA GLY A 476 -4.77 6.70 5.17
C GLY A 476 -4.73 7.33 6.57
N SER A 477 -5.70 7.02 7.40
CA SER A 477 -5.88 7.64 8.71
C SER A 477 -4.63 7.56 9.59
N ILE A 478 -4.04 6.37 9.78
CA ILE A 478 -2.82 6.22 10.59
C ILE A 478 -1.57 6.88 9.97
N SER A 479 -1.66 7.27 8.70
CA SER A 479 -0.60 7.98 7.97
C SER A 479 -0.68 9.50 8.14
N CYS A 480 -1.65 10.00 8.91
CA CYS A 480 -1.78 11.43 9.20
C CYS A 480 -1.03 11.86 10.47
N GLY A 481 -0.29 10.97 11.14
CA GLY A 481 0.57 11.29 12.28
C GLY A 481 1.61 12.38 11.97
N ARG A 482 2.12 13.07 12.99
CA ARG A 482 3.01 14.22 12.80
C ARG A 482 4.45 13.80 12.49
N LEU A 483 4.93 12.75 13.14
CA LEU A 483 6.33 12.33 13.10
C LEU A 483 6.65 11.18 12.14
N PRO A 484 5.79 10.18 11.92
CA PRO A 484 6.07 9.14 10.93
C PRO A 484 6.32 9.74 9.55
N LEU A 485 7.18 9.08 8.79
CA LEU A 485 7.46 9.42 7.38
C LEU A 485 6.47 8.69 6.48
N VAL A 486 5.61 9.42 5.82
CA VAL A 486 4.57 8.89 4.93
C VAL A 486 5.05 8.89 3.50
N VAL A 487 4.94 7.76 2.84
CA VAL A 487 5.60 7.52 1.56
C VAL A 487 4.58 7.24 0.45
N GLY A 488 4.55 8.12 -0.54
CA GLY A 488 3.82 7.95 -1.80
C GLY A 488 4.55 7.04 -2.79
N SER A 489 3.87 6.67 -3.86
CA SER A 489 4.38 5.71 -4.86
C SER A 489 4.45 6.29 -6.26
N TYR A 490 5.54 5.99 -6.97
CA TYR A 490 5.69 6.25 -8.41
C TYR A 490 6.23 5.04 -9.17
N ASP A 491 6.10 5.07 -10.50
CA ASP A 491 6.56 4.02 -11.40
C ASP A 491 7.99 4.34 -11.88
N ALA A 492 8.98 3.63 -11.33
CA ALA A 492 10.39 3.77 -11.69
C ALA A 492 10.76 3.05 -13.01
N HIS A 493 9.82 2.36 -13.66
CA HIS A 493 10.06 1.64 -14.92
C HIS A 493 9.90 2.53 -16.14
N LYS A 494 9.36 3.73 -15.95
CA LYS A 494 9.16 4.71 -17.02
C LYS A 494 10.09 5.90 -16.81
N ALA A 495 10.71 6.38 -17.87
CA ALA A 495 11.64 7.51 -17.81
C ALA A 495 11.00 8.80 -17.27
N SER A 496 9.69 8.98 -17.46
CA SER A 496 8.92 10.10 -16.92
C SER A 496 8.62 9.97 -15.42
N LEU A 497 8.89 8.80 -14.82
CA LEU A 497 8.65 8.50 -13.41
C LEU A 497 7.25 8.91 -12.94
N PRO A 498 6.17 8.49 -13.63
CA PRO A 498 4.83 8.95 -13.32
C PRO A 498 4.37 8.40 -11.97
N LEU A 499 3.45 9.12 -11.31
CA LEU A 499 2.77 8.62 -10.13
C LEU A 499 2.14 7.25 -10.39
N SER A 500 2.20 6.38 -9.39
CA SER A 500 1.35 5.18 -9.39
C SER A 500 -0.11 5.63 -9.31
N PHE A 501 -0.98 5.12 -10.17
CA PHE A 501 -2.38 5.58 -10.27
C PHE A 501 -3.12 5.49 -8.91
N PHE A 502 -2.82 4.47 -8.13
CA PHE A 502 -3.42 4.20 -6.84
C PHE A 502 -2.87 5.04 -5.68
N SER A 503 -1.67 5.65 -5.80
CA SER A 503 -1.02 6.32 -4.67
C SER A 503 -1.88 7.44 -4.11
N SER A 504 -2.29 7.31 -2.85
CA SER A 504 -3.17 8.25 -2.17
C SER A 504 -2.61 9.67 -2.10
N ALA A 505 -3.50 10.64 -2.04
CA ALA A 505 -3.21 12.06 -2.05
C ALA A 505 -3.49 12.70 -0.68
N GLY A 506 -2.65 13.65 -0.30
CA GLY A 506 -2.92 14.61 0.75
C GLY A 506 -3.71 15.83 0.28
N PRO A 507 -3.67 16.89 1.07
CA PRO A 507 -3.07 17.01 2.40
C PRO A 507 -3.84 16.24 3.48
N THR A 508 -3.38 16.30 4.73
CA THR A 508 -4.22 15.89 5.87
C THR A 508 -5.37 16.88 6.06
N ARG A 509 -6.44 16.48 6.78
CA ARG A 509 -7.61 17.34 7.03
C ARG A 509 -7.25 18.67 7.73
N ASP A 510 -6.24 18.66 8.60
CA ASP A 510 -5.70 19.88 9.25
C ASP A 510 -4.69 20.64 8.39
N GLY A 511 -4.53 20.29 7.11
CA GLY A 511 -3.76 21.01 6.09
C GLY A 511 -2.24 20.77 6.16
N ARG A 512 -1.76 19.72 6.83
CA ARG A 512 -0.33 19.36 6.81
C ARG A 512 0.03 18.64 5.50
N GLU A 513 1.25 18.88 5.08
CA GLU A 513 1.83 18.32 3.86
C GLU A 513 2.18 16.83 4.05
N LYS A 514 1.28 15.93 3.61
CA LYS A 514 1.44 14.48 3.53
C LYS A 514 0.97 13.99 2.14
N PRO A 515 1.66 13.00 1.51
CA PRO A 515 2.85 12.28 2.00
C PRO A 515 4.09 13.19 2.13
N ASP A 516 5.08 12.74 2.91
CA ASP A 516 6.33 13.49 3.09
C ASP A 516 7.23 13.39 1.84
N VAL A 517 7.39 12.17 1.32
CA VAL A 517 8.23 11.85 0.16
C VAL A 517 7.59 10.74 -0.68
N SER A 518 8.21 10.40 -1.80
CA SER A 518 7.82 9.25 -2.61
C SER A 518 9.01 8.34 -2.95
N ALA A 519 8.71 7.06 -3.18
CA ALA A 519 9.68 6.06 -3.59
C ALA A 519 9.06 5.11 -4.65
N PRO A 520 9.88 4.29 -5.35
CA PRO A 520 9.35 3.31 -6.28
C PRO A 520 8.42 2.32 -5.59
N GLY A 521 7.18 2.22 -6.07
CA GLY A 521 6.18 1.29 -5.52
C GLY A 521 5.34 0.59 -6.59
N HIS A 522 5.61 0.81 -7.88
CA HIS A 522 4.91 0.16 -8.96
C HIS A 522 5.70 -1.02 -9.51
N SER A 523 5.09 -2.22 -9.54
CA SER A 523 5.68 -3.45 -10.10
C SER A 523 7.06 -3.80 -9.53
N VAL A 524 7.24 -3.63 -8.22
CA VAL A 524 8.51 -3.90 -7.53
C VAL A 524 8.71 -5.40 -7.37
N LEU A 525 9.87 -5.91 -7.78
CA LEU A 525 10.26 -7.30 -7.63
C LEU A 525 10.98 -7.49 -6.29
N ALA A 526 10.53 -8.44 -5.47
CA ALA A 526 11.19 -8.83 -4.23
C ALA A 526 10.89 -10.30 -3.89
N ALA A 527 11.40 -10.79 -2.77
CA ALA A 527 11.31 -12.19 -2.37
C ALA A 527 9.87 -12.73 -2.41
N LYS A 528 9.74 -13.92 -2.99
CA LYS A 528 8.51 -14.73 -2.96
C LYS A 528 8.61 -15.77 -1.89
N SER A 529 7.68 -15.76 -0.94
CA SER A 529 7.61 -16.77 0.13
C SER A 529 7.46 -18.20 -0.43
N ARG A 530 7.83 -19.19 0.37
CA ARG A 530 7.83 -20.64 0.07
C ARG A 530 8.71 -21.06 -1.13
N THR A 531 9.67 -20.21 -1.55
CA THR A 531 10.52 -20.50 -2.71
C THR A 531 12.02 -20.54 -2.41
N ARG A 532 12.49 -20.21 -1.24
CA ARG A 532 13.90 -20.06 -0.83
C ARG A 532 14.70 -19.02 -1.63
N THR A 533 14.50 -18.86 -2.94
CA THR A 533 15.28 -17.98 -3.83
C THR A 533 14.43 -17.24 -4.85
N GLY A 534 13.14 -17.53 -4.94
CA GLY A 534 12.24 -16.93 -5.93
C GLY A 534 11.89 -15.49 -5.61
N ALA A 535 11.45 -14.77 -6.61
CA ALA A 535 10.97 -13.41 -6.50
C ALA A 535 9.61 -13.24 -7.18
N ILE A 536 8.85 -12.23 -6.76
CA ILE A 536 7.53 -11.90 -7.29
C ILE A 536 7.38 -10.37 -7.36
N ARG A 537 6.50 -9.89 -8.24
CA ARG A 537 6.20 -8.46 -8.38
C ARG A 537 4.95 -8.11 -7.60
N LYS A 538 5.03 -6.98 -6.89
CA LYS A 538 3.87 -6.37 -6.24
C LYS A 538 3.85 -4.86 -6.49
N SER A 539 2.66 -4.26 -6.43
CA SER A 539 2.48 -2.81 -6.55
C SER A 539 1.73 -2.28 -5.34
N GLY A 540 2.13 -1.12 -4.85
CA GLY A 540 1.51 -0.45 -3.70
C GLY A 540 2.45 0.59 -3.10
N THR A 541 1.93 1.55 -2.39
CA THR A 541 2.71 2.38 -1.47
C THR A 541 3.40 1.52 -0.40
N SER A 542 2.87 0.31 -0.18
CA SER A 542 3.48 -0.77 0.62
C SER A 542 4.87 -1.21 0.15
N MET A 543 5.24 -0.96 -1.12
CA MET A 543 6.58 -1.24 -1.67
C MET A 543 7.47 -0.01 -1.63
N ALA A 544 6.89 1.18 -1.65
CA ALA A 544 7.59 2.46 -1.55
C ALA A 544 8.08 2.74 -0.10
N ALA A 545 7.23 2.47 0.89
CA ALA A 545 7.55 2.69 2.30
C ALA A 545 8.79 1.90 2.77
N PRO A 546 8.92 0.58 2.52
CA PRO A 546 10.10 -0.17 2.94
C PRO A 546 11.39 0.24 2.22
N ALA A 547 11.32 0.73 0.98
CA ALA A 547 12.48 1.32 0.30
C ALA A 547 12.99 2.54 1.07
N THR A 548 12.08 3.37 1.56
CA THR A 548 12.41 4.53 2.40
C THR A 548 12.91 4.11 3.79
N ALA A 549 12.33 3.06 4.39
CA ALA A 549 12.82 2.50 5.65
C ALA A 549 14.29 2.05 5.55
N GLY A 550 14.63 1.30 4.50
CA GLY A 550 15.99 0.86 4.26
C GLY A 550 16.95 2.04 3.99
N LEU A 551 16.50 3.10 3.31
CA LEU A 551 17.27 4.32 3.15
C LEU A 551 17.56 4.98 4.51
N ILE A 552 16.56 5.09 5.39
CA ILE A 552 16.74 5.63 6.74
C ILE A 552 17.70 4.74 7.55
N ALA A 553 17.67 3.42 7.36
CA ALA A 553 18.65 2.54 7.99
C ALA A 553 20.09 2.86 7.52
N LEU A 554 20.30 3.22 6.26
CA LEU A 554 21.61 3.72 5.78
C LEU A 554 22.01 5.05 6.45
N MET A 555 21.05 5.98 6.62
CA MET A 555 21.29 7.25 7.34
C MET A 555 21.68 6.99 8.80
N PHE A 556 21.00 6.08 9.48
CA PHE A 556 21.29 5.73 10.87
C PHE A 556 22.63 5.01 11.03
N ALA A 557 22.98 4.10 10.10
CA ALA A 557 24.31 3.48 10.11
C ALA A 557 25.43 4.50 9.92
N GLU A 558 25.25 5.46 9.02
CA GLU A 558 26.19 6.56 8.81
C GLU A 558 26.31 7.44 10.06
N ALA A 559 25.17 7.80 10.68
CA ALA A 559 25.15 8.61 11.90
C ALA A 559 25.86 7.89 13.06
N GLN A 560 25.53 6.61 13.28
CA GLN A 560 26.15 5.80 14.32
C GLN A 560 27.66 5.68 14.15
N ALA A 561 28.14 5.43 12.93
CA ALA A 561 29.56 5.33 12.62
C ALA A 561 30.32 6.64 12.88
N ARG A 562 29.60 7.77 12.90
CA ARG A 562 30.14 9.10 13.22
C ARG A 562 29.87 9.57 14.65
N GLY A 563 29.27 8.72 15.49
CA GLY A 563 28.91 9.05 16.87
C GLY A 563 27.83 10.13 16.98
N LEU A 564 26.92 10.20 16.01
CA LEU A 564 25.83 11.17 15.93
C LEU A 564 24.51 10.50 16.24
N ASP A 565 23.73 11.08 17.15
CA ASP A 565 22.34 10.72 17.39
C ASP A 565 21.41 11.64 16.58
N LEU A 566 20.44 11.06 15.86
CA LEU A 566 19.45 11.79 15.10
C LEU A 566 18.09 11.73 15.80
N THR A 567 17.50 12.88 16.09
CA THR A 567 16.09 12.93 16.49
C THR A 567 15.20 12.59 15.29
N ILE A 568 13.94 12.24 15.55
CA ILE A 568 12.99 11.99 14.45
C ILE A 568 12.77 13.24 13.59
N GLU A 569 12.72 14.42 14.19
CA GLU A 569 12.59 15.68 13.48
C GLU A 569 13.79 15.91 12.55
N GLN A 570 15.02 15.72 13.03
CA GLN A 570 16.24 15.82 12.20
C GLN A 570 16.22 14.79 11.07
N THR A 571 15.83 13.54 11.35
CA THR A 571 15.73 12.48 10.33
C THR A 571 14.75 12.88 9.23
N ARG A 572 13.58 13.40 9.59
CA ARG A 572 12.57 13.91 8.66
C ARG A 572 13.09 15.08 7.84
N ASP A 573 13.65 16.08 8.50
CA ASP A 573 14.15 17.29 7.85
C ASP A 573 15.25 16.97 6.85
N LEU A 574 16.20 16.10 7.20
CA LEU A 574 17.27 15.65 6.30
C LEU A 574 16.69 14.90 5.09
N LEU A 575 15.76 13.97 5.30
CA LEU A 575 15.16 13.21 4.21
C LEU A 575 14.36 14.10 3.26
N ILE A 576 13.55 15.01 3.78
CA ILE A 576 12.73 15.95 3.01
C ILE A 576 13.64 16.95 2.25
N ALA A 577 14.64 17.52 2.91
CA ALA A 577 15.55 18.49 2.29
C ALA A 577 16.37 17.89 1.15
N THR A 578 16.64 16.59 1.18
CA THR A 578 17.44 15.86 0.19
C THR A 578 16.63 15.14 -0.88
N ALA A 579 15.30 15.19 -0.79
CA ALA A 579 14.42 14.61 -1.79
C ALA A 579 14.58 15.29 -3.15
N ARG A 580 14.66 14.51 -4.21
CA ARG A 580 14.71 14.99 -5.59
C ARG A 580 13.33 15.48 -5.99
N ARG A 581 13.16 16.78 -6.18
CA ARG A 581 11.86 17.35 -6.57
C ARG A 581 11.31 16.69 -7.82
N HIS A 582 10.04 16.36 -7.77
CA HIS A 582 9.32 15.84 -8.91
C HIS A 582 7.83 16.26 -8.84
N PRO A 583 7.22 16.82 -9.90
CA PRO A 583 7.91 17.25 -11.13
C PRO A 583 8.99 18.32 -10.83
N PRO A 584 10.03 18.47 -11.68
CA PRO A 584 11.15 19.40 -11.42
C PRO A 584 10.72 20.87 -11.33
N THR A 585 9.61 21.22 -11.98
CA THR A 585 9.01 22.56 -11.98
C THR A 585 7.70 22.49 -11.21
N GLY A 586 7.56 23.24 -10.12
CA GLY A 586 6.32 23.24 -9.33
C GLY A 586 6.51 23.74 -7.91
N THR A 587 5.52 23.47 -7.08
CA THR A 587 5.51 23.78 -5.65
C THR A 587 6.60 23.02 -4.89
N LYS A 588 6.92 23.47 -3.69
CA LYS A 588 7.86 22.75 -2.81
C LYS A 588 7.33 21.37 -2.38
N TRP A 589 6.04 21.19 -2.38
CA TRP A 589 5.33 19.96 -2.05
C TRP A 589 4.24 19.67 -3.08
N HIS A 590 4.00 18.41 -3.36
CA HIS A 590 2.96 17.88 -4.24
C HIS A 590 2.12 16.86 -3.47
N ASP A 591 0.82 16.90 -3.60
CA ASP A 591 -0.16 16.10 -2.85
C ASP A 591 0.04 14.58 -2.88
N ARG A 592 0.77 14.06 -3.89
CA ARG A 592 1.05 12.63 -4.06
C ARG A 592 2.55 12.28 -4.11
N TYR A 593 3.43 13.17 -4.64
CA TYR A 593 4.88 12.96 -4.59
C TYR A 593 5.51 13.40 -3.26
N GLY A 594 4.78 14.15 -2.44
CA GLY A 594 5.36 14.81 -1.27
C GLY A 594 6.36 15.90 -1.66
N HIS A 595 7.44 16.03 -0.92
CA HIS A 595 8.54 16.96 -1.22
C HIS A 595 9.44 16.48 -2.37
N GLY A 596 9.20 15.25 -2.86
CA GLY A 596 9.91 14.68 -3.99
C GLY A 596 10.29 13.21 -3.78
N ARG A 597 11.11 12.70 -4.69
CA ARG A 597 11.59 11.32 -4.71
C ARG A 597 12.80 11.15 -3.80
N VAL A 598 12.83 10.13 -2.97
CA VAL A 598 13.96 9.86 -2.06
C VAL A 598 15.28 9.64 -2.82
N SER A 599 16.40 9.98 -2.18
CA SER A 599 17.76 9.82 -2.73
C SER A 599 18.72 9.40 -1.63
N ALA A 600 19.19 8.15 -1.67
CA ALA A 600 20.11 7.64 -0.66
C ALA A 600 21.45 8.40 -0.63
N PRO A 601 22.10 8.72 -1.77
CA PRO A 601 23.35 9.48 -1.73
C PRO A 601 23.19 10.87 -1.10
N ALA A 602 22.11 11.57 -1.42
CA ALA A 602 21.87 12.90 -0.89
C ALA A 602 21.56 12.86 0.62
N ALA A 603 20.76 11.90 1.07
CA ALA A 603 20.41 11.73 2.48
C ALA A 603 21.63 11.30 3.32
N VAL A 604 22.41 10.33 2.86
CA VAL A 604 23.66 9.91 3.53
C VAL A 604 24.67 11.07 3.58
N LYS A 605 24.82 11.81 2.45
CA LYS A 605 25.69 12.99 2.44
C LYS A 605 25.25 14.04 3.46
N ALA A 606 23.97 14.30 3.60
CA ALA A 606 23.45 15.26 4.57
C ALA A 606 23.77 14.85 6.02
N VAL A 607 23.77 13.55 6.33
CA VAL A 607 24.24 13.04 7.64
C VAL A 607 25.74 13.28 7.81
N ILE A 608 26.57 13.02 6.78
CA ILE A 608 28.00 13.30 6.80
C ILE A 608 28.25 14.79 7.09
N ASP A 609 27.56 15.68 6.38
CA ASP A 609 27.69 17.11 6.52
C ASP A 609 27.24 17.60 7.92
N LEU A 610 26.15 17.02 8.45
CA LEU A 610 25.68 17.33 9.81
C LEU A 610 26.72 16.93 10.87
N ALA A 611 27.31 15.75 10.75
CA ALA A 611 28.37 15.31 11.65
C ALA A 611 29.61 16.20 11.59
N ALA A 612 30.03 16.62 10.38
CA ALA A 612 31.16 17.50 10.17
C ALA A 612 30.95 18.90 10.78
N ASN A 613 29.70 19.36 10.88
CA ASN A 613 29.31 20.64 11.48
C ASN A 613 29.01 20.56 12.99
N GLY A 614 29.46 19.51 13.68
CA GLY A 614 29.32 19.36 15.13
C GLY A 614 27.90 19.03 15.58
N GLY A 615 27.08 18.38 14.71
CA GLY A 615 25.71 17.94 15.04
C GLY A 615 24.67 19.05 15.12
N SER A 616 25.04 20.30 14.87
CA SER A 616 24.10 21.42 14.79
C SER A 616 23.62 21.57 13.34
N ALA A 617 22.35 21.42 13.11
CA ALA A 617 21.74 21.70 11.81
C ALA A 617 21.83 23.22 11.54
N ALA A 618 22.77 23.62 10.70
CA ALA A 618 22.80 24.97 10.18
C ALA A 618 21.60 25.16 9.24
N GLY A 619 20.56 25.86 9.72
CA GLY A 619 19.47 26.35 8.88
C GLY A 619 18.14 25.61 8.93
N ALA A 620 17.69 25.15 10.08
CA ALA A 620 16.26 24.84 10.25
C ALA A 620 15.48 26.17 10.13
N VAL A 621 14.76 26.33 9.02
CA VAL A 621 13.77 27.41 8.87
C VAL A 621 12.73 27.20 9.97
N ALA A 622 12.75 28.06 10.98
CA ALA A 622 11.79 28.04 12.06
C ALA A 622 10.36 28.05 11.46
N PRO A 623 9.45 27.18 11.93
CA PRO A 623 8.09 27.21 11.46
C PRO A 623 7.51 28.59 11.74
N SER A 624 7.00 29.25 10.70
CA SER A 624 6.37 30.56 10.81
C SER A 624 5.23 30.46 11.82
N ARG A 625 5.39 31.06 12.99
CA ARG A 625 4.30 31.23 13.96
C ARG A 625 3.19 32.01 13.27
N ARG A 626 2.11 31.34 12.86
CA ARG A 626 0.86 32.02 12.50
C ARG A 626 0.46 32.88 13.70
N LYS A 627 0.45 34.20 13.49
CA LYS A 627 -0.13 35.16 14.43
C LYS A 627 -1.58 34.78 14.65
N LYS A 628 -1.95 34.49 15.89
CA LYS A 628 -3.37 34.44 16.29
C LYS A 628 -4.01 35.77 15.88
N PRO A 629 -5.25 35.77 15.33
CA PRO A 629 -5.99 36.99 15.11
C PRO A 629 -6.14 37.70 16.47
N SER A 630 -5.78 38.97 16.50
CA SER A 630 -6.00 39.82 17.68
C SER A 630 -7.49 39.87 17.96
N GLN A 631 -7.91 39.43 19.13
CA GLN A 631 -9.24 39.75 19.67
C GLN A 631 -9.33 41.29 19.79
N GLY A 632 -10.06 41.90 18.85
CA GLY A 632 -10.46 43.28 18.97
C GLY A 632 -11.38 43.43 20.18
N LYS A 633 -10.91 44.17 21.18
CA LYS A 633 -11.77 44.74 22.22
C LYS A 633 -12.74 45.73 21.54
N LYS A 634 -14.02 45.41 21.54
CA LYS A 634 -15.11 46.33 21.86
C LYS A 634 -16.36 45.54 22.21
#